data_049519e045d3c7ca4d723651d9a143fa
#
_entry.id   049519e045d3c7ca4d723651d9a143fa
#
_cell.length_a   1.000
_cell.length_b   1.000
_cell.length_c   1.000
_cell.angle_alpha   90.00
_cell.angle_beta   90.00
_cell.angle_gamma   90.00
#
_symmetry.space_group_name_H-M   'P 1'
#
loop_
_entity.id
_entity.type
_entity.pdbx_description
1 polymer ?
#
loop_
_entity_poly.entity_id
_entity_poly.type
_entity_poly.pdbx_seq_one_letter_code
_entity_poly.pdbx_strand_id
1 'polypeptide(L)'
;MSIGAREELIVRTRELISVGVASSLVVAAVQGLLGGIVYALLGLNSPVFWGVVIAFCCLLPFGAWVIWLPTALLLAINGEVTRALILAGLGLGIVSGVDNILRPMMLSGGANMNGLVIFVSLLGGIAAFGLLGLVLGPIIVVTALALLTAYMQSPRRERIDMPGPLEP
;
A
#
# COMPACT_ATOMS: atom_id res chain seq x y z
N MET A 1 -35.81 3.71 -12.88
CA MET A 1 -34.60 2.97 -12.63
C MET A 1 -34.96 1.51 -12.67
N SER A 2 -34.44 0.75 -13.64
CA SER A 2 -34.77 -0.69 -13.81
C SER A 2 -34.23 -1.50 -12.64
N ILE A 3 -34.92 -2.58 -12.27
CA ILE A 3 -34.57 -3.46 -11.15
C ILE A 3 -33.12 -3.97 -11.31
N GLY A 4 -32.69 -4.28 -12.53
CA GLY A 4 -31.31 -4.72 -12.81
C GLY A 4 -30.23 -3.67 -12.55
N ALA A 5 -30.51 -2.38 -12.79
CA ALA A 5 -29.56 -1.30 -12.49
C ALA A 5 -29.36 -1.11 -10.96
N ARG A 6 -30.37 -1.40 -10.15
CA ARG A 6 -30.24 -1.38 -8.69
C ARG A 6 -29.39 -2.52 -8.16
N GLU A 7 -29.58 -3.71 -8.68
CA GLU A 7 -28.79 -4.88 -8.27
C GLU A 7 -27.32 -4.72 -8.65
N GLU A 8 -27.04 -4.22 -9.84
CA GLU A 8 -25.66 -3.96 -10.29
C GLU A 8 -24.98 -2.90 -9.42
N LEU A 9 -25.67 -1.82 -9.04
CA LEU A 9 -25.15 -0.81 -8.13
C LEU A 9 -24.86 -1.37 -6.73
N ILE A 10 -25.74 -2.22 -6.19
CA ILE A 10 -25.55 -2.84 -4.87
C ILE A 10 -24.33 -3.76 -4.89
N VAL A 11 -24.18 -4.59 -5.92
CA VAL A 11 -23.04 -5.51 -6.06
C VAL A 11 -21.72 -4.72 -6.17
N ARG A 12 -21.67 -3.72 -7.04
CA ARG A 12 -20.48 -2.86 -7.19
C ARG A 12 -20.13 -2.10 -5.91
N THR A 13 -21.12 -1.57 -5.21
CA THR A 13 -20.91 -0.87 -3.94
C THR A 13 -20.36 -1.82 -2.88
N ARG A 14 -20.87 -3.04 -2.81
CA ARG A 14 -20.39 -4.06 -1.87
C ARG A 14 -18.95 -4.48 -2.17
N GLU A 15 -18.60 -4.65 -3.44
CA GLU A 15 -17.21 -4.93 -3.85
C GLU A 15 -16.27 -3.78 -3.46
N LEU A 16 -16.63 -2.53 -3.74
CA LEU A 16 -15.81 -1.36 -3.40
C LEU A 16 -15.60 -1.23 -1.89
N ILE A 17 -16.64 -1.46 -1.09
CA ILE A 17 -16.53 -1.44 0.38
C ILE A 17 -15.63 -2.58 0.86
N SER A 18 -15.81 -3.79 0.34
CA SER A 18 -15.00 -4.96 0.71
C SER A 18 -13.52 -4.75 0.40
N VAL A 19 -13.21 -4.26 -0.81
CA VAL A 19 -11.84 -3.95 -1.22
C VAL A 19 -11.27 -2.80 -0.39
N GLY A 20 -12.06 -1.76 -0.10
CA GLY A 20 -11.65 -0.63 0.73
C GLY A 20 -11.30 -1.04 2.17
N VAL A 21 -12.12 -1.88 2.79
CA VAL A 21 -11.85 -2.39 4.15
C VAL A 21 -10.65 -3.32 4.16
N ALA A 22 -10.57 -4.25 3.21
CA ALA A 22 -9.45 -5.18 3.12
C ALA A 22 -8.11 -4.44 2.90
N SER A 23 -8.09 -3.44 2.00
CA SER A 23 -6.90 -2.62 1.76
C SER A 23 -6.48 -1.85 3.00
N SER A 24 -7.43 -1.26 3.72
CA SER A 24 -7.13 -0.51 4.95
C SER A 24 -6.53 -1.40 6.04
N LEU A 25 -7.01 -2.64 6.19
CA LEU A 25 -6.45 -3.60 7.14
C LEU A 25 -5.02 -4.01 6.77
N VAL A 26 -4.75 -4.27 5.50
CA VAL A 26 -3.40 -4.61 5.02
C VAL A 26 -2.44 -3.44 5.24
N VAL A 27 -2.83 -2.23 4.84
CA VAL A 27 -2.02 -1.03 5.04
C VAL A 27 -1.74 -0.80 6.52
N ALA A 28 -2.76 -0.92 7.38
CA ALA A 28 -2.62 -0.76 8.83
C ALA A 28 -1.65 -1.79 9.44
N ALA A 29 -1.74 -3.05 9.03
CA ALA A 29 -0.84 -4.10 9.50
C ALA A 29 0.61 -3.83 9.08
N VAL A 30 0.83 -3.44 7.83
CA VAL A 30 2.16 -3.09 7.32
C VAL A 30 2.73 -1.88 8.06
N GLN A 31 1.97 -0.80 8.19
CA GLN A 31 2.41 0.41 8.88
C GLN A 31 2.67 0.19 10.36
N GLY A 32 1.85 -0.62 11.03
CA GLY A 32 2.07 -0.98 12.43
C GLY A 32 3.34 -1.81 12.63
N LEU A 33 3.58 -2.79 11.74
CA LEU A 33 4.81 -3.58 11.76
C LEU A 33 6.05 -2.68 11.56
N LEU A 34 6.00 -1.80 10.58
CA LEU A 34 7.07 -0.86 10.28
C LEU A 34 7.32 0.14 11.40
N GLY A 35 6.26 0.72 11.92
CA GLY A 35 6.34 1.61 13.07
C GLY A 35 6.96 0.89 14.27
N GLY A 36 6.53 -0.33 14.57
CA GLY A 36 7.12 -1.15 15.63
C GLY A 36 8.61 -1.42 15.42
N ILE A 37 9.02 -1.77 14.19
CA ILE A 37 10.44 -1.96 13.85
C ILE A 37 11.25 -0.66 14.04
N VAL A 38 10.74 0.48 13.56
CA VAL A 38 11.41 1.79 13.74
C VAL A 38 11.58 2.12 15.22
N TYR A 39 10.54 1.89 16.05
CA TYR A 39 10.61 2.11 17.49
C TYR A 39 11.62 1.17 18.17
N ALA A 40 11.70 -0.10 17.73
CA ALA A 40 12.70 -1.05 18.23
C ALA A 40 14.13 -0.62 17.87
N LEU A 41 14.38 -0.20 16.63
CA LEU A 41 15.68 0.27 16.16
C LEU A 41 16.18 1.50 16.89
N LEU A 42 15.25 2.39 17.28
CA LEU A 42 15.56 3.58 18.06
C LEU A 42 15.71 3.30 19.57
N GLY A 43 15.51 2.06 20.02
CA GLY A 43 15.58 1.66 21.42
C GLY A 43 14.48 2.29 22.29
N LEU A 44 13.33 2.58 21.69
CA LEU A 44 12.17 3.13 22.41
C LEU A 44 11.46 2.03 23.19
N ASN A 45 10.88 2.39 24.33
CA ASN A 45 10.19 1.44 25.21
C ASN A 45 8.95 0.84 24.50
N SER A 46 8.76 -0.48 24.67
CA SER A 46 7.56 -1.20 24.21
C SER A 46 7.26 -1.07 22.72
N PRO A 47 8.20 -1.40 21.81
CA PRO A 47 8.03 -1.19 20.37
C PRO A 47 6.85 -1.97 19.79
N VAL A 48 6.56 -3.16 20.30
CA VAL A 48 5.41 -3.97 19.88
C VAL A 48 4.09 -3.29 20.22
N PHE A 49 3.98 -2.73 21.42
CA PHE A 49 2.79 -1.97 21.83
C PHE A 49 2.54 -0.80 20.90
N TRP A 50 3.57 0.02 20.65
CA TRP A 50 3.44 1.16 19.77
C TRP A 50 3.19 0.77 18.32
N GLY A 51 3.73 -0.35 17.84
CA GLY A 51 3.41 -0.91 16.55
C GLY A 51 1.92 -1.24 16.40
N VAL A 52 1.32 -1.87 17.42
CA VAL A 52 -0.13 -2.16 17.44
C VAL A 52 -0.95 -0.87 17.49
N VAL A 53 -0.55 0.12 18.30
CA VAL A 53 -1.24 1.42 18.38
C VAL A 53 -1.17 2.15 17.03
N ILE A 54 -0.02 2.14 16.35
CA ILE A 54 0.13 2.70 15.00
C ILE A 54 -0.80 2.00 14.02
N ALA A 55 -0.84 0.65 14.03
CA ALA A 55 -1.76 -0.11 13.17
C ALA A 55 -3.21 0.31 13.38
N PHE A 56 -3.62 0.48 14.64
CA PHE A 56 -4.97 0.91 14.97
C PHE A 56 -5.26 2.34 14.49
N CYS A 57 -4.31 3.26 14.68
CA CYS A 57 -4.43 4.65 14.22
C CYS A 57 -4.49 4.75 12.70
N CYS A 58 -3.83 3.83 11.96
CA CYS A 58 -3.87 3.80 10.50
C CYS A 58 -5.23 3.40 9.92
N LEU A 59 -6.13 2.80 10.71
CA LEU A 59 -7.53 2.60 10.33
C LEU A 59 -8.34 3.91 10.37
N LEU A 60 -7.86 4.90 11.09
CA LEU A 60 -8.47 6.23 11.18
C LEU A 60 -7.91 7.16 10.09
N PRO A 61 -8.64 8.21 9.69
CA PRO A 61 -8.22 9.11 8.60
C PRO A 61 -6.94 9.90 8.91
N PHE A 62 -6.49 9.90 10.15
CA PHE A 62 -5.29 10.62 10.60
C PHE A 62 -3.99 9.82 10.44
N GLY A 63 -4.05 8.50 10.21
CA GLY A 63 -2.89 7.68 9.91
C GLY A 63 -1.82 7.58 11.02
N ALA A 64 -0.66 7.05 10.64
CA ALA A 64 0.44 6.77 11.56
C ALA A 64 1.11 8.02 12.16
N TRP A 65 1.00 9.17 11.50
CA TRP A 65 1.69 10.40 11.92
C TRP A 65 1.21 10.96 13.25
N VAL A 66 -0.02 10.65 13.65
CA VAL A 66 -0.57 11.00 14.99
C VAL A 66 0.26 10.41 16.13
N ILE A 67 0.95 9.31 15.89
CA ILE A 67 1.78 8.65 16.90
C ILE A 67 3.26 9.05 16.77
N TRP A 68 3.85 8.91 15.57
CA TRP A 68 5.28 9.15 15.44
C TRP A 68 5.67 10.63 15.53
N LEU A 69 4.79 11.56 15.12
CA LEU A 69 5.08 13.00 15.18
C LEU A 69 5.19 13.52 16.64
N PRO A 70 4.21 13.27 17.54
CA PRO A 70 4.36 13.64 18.94
C PRO A 70 5.55 12.95 19.61
N THR A 71 5.81 11.68 19.29
CA THR A 71 6.97 10.96 19.83
C THR A 71 8.28 11.60 19.40
N ALA A 72 8.43 11.98 18.13
CA ALA A 72 9.61 12.69 17.65
C ALA A 72 9.79 14.05 18.34
N LEU A 73 8.69 14.77 18.58
CA LEU A 73 8.72 16.04 19.29
C LEU A 73 9.16 15.86 20.74
N LEU A 74 8.62 14.86 21.44
CA LEU A 74 9.02 14.54 22.81
C LEU A 74 10.51 14.16 22.92
N LEU A 75 11.03 13.38 21.97
CA LEU A 75 12.45 13.05 21.89
C LEU A 75 13.31 14.31 21.70
N ALA A 76 12.88 15.23 20.84
CA ALA A 76 13.59 16.49 20.61
C ALA A 76 13.63 17.38 21.87
N ILE A 77 12.50 17.48 22.59
CA ILE A 77 12.41 18.26 23.85
C ILE A 77 13.28 17.63 24.92
N ASN A 78 13.40 16.32 24.99
CA ASN A 78 14.24 15.60 25.93
C ASN A 78 15.75 15.66 25.58
N GLY A 79 16.14 16.38 24.53
CA GLY A 79 17.53 16.51 24.10
C GLY A 79 18.02 15.39 23.18
N GLU A 80 17.19 14.41 22.87
CA GLU A 80 17.52 13.29 21.96
C GLU A 80 17.28 13.66 20.48
N VAL A 81 17.83 14.78 20.06
CA VAL A 81 17.56 15.37 18.73
C VAL A 81 17.90 14.40 17.58
N THR A 82 18.98 13.63 17.70
CA THR A 82 19.36 12.65 16.68
C THR A 82 18.29 11.58 16.49
N ARG A 83 17.77 11.00 17.57
CA ARG A 83 16.67 10.02 17.52
C ARG A 83 15.38 10.64 17.00
N ALA A 84 15.08 11.88 17.39
CA ALA A 84 13.93 12.61 16.88
C ALA A 84 13.98 12.80 15.36
N LEU A 85 15.13 13.21 14.81
CA LEU A 85 15.32 13.40 13.37
C LEU A 85 15.23 12.07 12.60
N ILE A 86 15.83 10.99 13.14
CA ILE A 86 15.72 9.66 12.53
C ILE A 86 14.27 9.18 12.53
N LEU A 87 13.55 9.33 13.66
CA LEU A 87 12.14 8.96 13.76
C LEU A 87 11.28 9.77 12.80
N ALA A 88 11.50 11.08 12.69
CA ALA A 88 10.78 11.94 11.75
C ALA A 88 11.05 11.55 10.29
N GLY A 89 12.31 11.30 9.92
CA GLY A 89 12.69 10.88 8.58
C GLY A 89 12.10 9.52 8.18
N LEU A 90 12.20 8.52 9.07
CA LEU A 90 11.64 7.19 8.84
C LEU A 90 10.10 7.20 8.91
N GLY A 91 9.53 7.97 9.83
CA GLY A 91 8.07 8.13 9.96
C GLY A 91 7.46 8.77 8.72
N LEU A 92 8.06 9.85 8.23
CA LEU A 92 7.58 10.54 7.03
C LEU A 92 7.85 9.73 5.76
N GLY A 93 9.07 9.22 5.59
CA GLY A 93 9.49 8.54 4.35
C GLY A 93 8.92 7.14 4.22
N ILE A 94 9.01 6.33 5.26
CA ILE A 94 8.64 4.91 5.21
C ILE A 94 7.21 4.71 5.68
N VAL A 95 6.91 5.08 6.93
CA VAL A 95 5.61 4.76 7.53
C VAL A 95 4.47 5.50 6.82
N SER A 96 4.64 6.80 6.55
CA SER A 96 3.62 7.58 5.82
C SER A 96 3.69 7.38 4.30
N GLY A 97 4.88 7.07 3.75
CA GLY A 97 5.06 6.79 2.33
C GLY A 97 4.33 5.54 1.85
N VAL A 98 4.28 4.51 2.69
CA VAL A 98 3.54 3.27 2.40
C VAL A 98 2.05 3.54 2.14
N ASP A 99 1.43 4.42 2.91
CA ASP A 99 0.02 4.77 2.74
C ASP A 99 -0.27 5.41 1.38
N ASN A 100 0.64 6.28 0.92
CA ASN A 100 0.51 6.97 -0.36
C ASN A 100 0.70 6.05 -1.58
N ILE A 101 1.34 4.90 -1.40
CA ILE A 101 1.61 3.94 -2.48
C ILE A 101 0.64 2.76 -2.43
N LEU A 102 0.47 2.13 -1.29
CA LEU A 102 -0.36 0.93 -1.16
C LEU A 102 -1.85 1.22 -1.36
N ARG A 103 -2.34 2.33 -0.82
CA ARG A 103 -3.76 2.66 -0.88
C ARG A 103 -4.26 2.85 -2.33
N PRO A 104 -3.66 3.71 -3.19
CA PRO A 104 -4.09 3.81 -4.58
C PRO A 104 -3.86 2.52 -5.37
N MET A 105 -2.80 1.77 -5.07
CA MET A 105 -2.54 0.49 -5.70
C MET A 105 -3.65 -0.54 -5.45
N MET A 106 -4.15 -0.61 -4.23
CA MET A 106 -5.21 -1.57 -3.88
C MET A 106 -6.59 -1.12 -4.37
N LEU A 107 -6.84 0.21 -4.43
CA LEU A 107 -8.12 0.78 -4.87
C LEU A 107 -8.26 0.83 -6.39
N SER A 108 -7.18 0.94 -7.15
CA SER A 108 -7.23 1.06 -8.62
C SER A 108 -7.64 -0.22 -9.34
N GLY A 109 -7.90 -1.31 -8.62
CA GLY A 109 -8.45 -2.56 -9.20
C GLY A 109 -7.60 -3.21 -10.31
N GLY A 110 -6.41 -2.66 -10.56
CA GLY A 110 -5.56 -3.03 -11.69
C GLY A 110 -4.75 -4.32 -11.50
N ALA A 111 -4.75 -4.88 -10.32
CA ALA A 111 -4.24 -6.22 -10.12
C ALA A 111 -5.06 -6.88 -9.02
N ASN A 112 -5.66 -8.06 -9.31
CA ASN A 112 -6.06 -9.03 -8.30
C ASN A 112 -4.80 -9.48 -7.55
N MET A 113 -4.15 -8.54 -6.84
CA MET A 113 -2.95 -8.85 -6.10
C MET A 113 -3.36 -9.56 -4.83
N ASN A 114 -3.14 -10.85 -4.83
CA ASN A 114 -3.25 -11.68 -3.65
C ASN A 114 -2.37 -11.05 -2.56
N GLY A 115 -2.89 -10.86 -1.33
CA GLY A 115 -2.11 -10.32 -0.21
C GLY A 115 -0.76 -11.01 -0.02
N LEU A 116 -0.66 -12.28 -0.45
CA LEU A 116 0.59 -13.04 -0.51
C LEU A 116 1.64 -12.41 -1.44
N VAL A 117 1.24 -11.89 -2.59
CA VAL A 117 2.17 -11.24 -3.54
C VAL A 117 2.72 -9.96 -2.94
N ILE A 118 1.89 -9.18 -2.25
CA ILE A 118 2.32 -7.97 -1.54
C ILE A 118 3.28 -8.34 -0.40
N PHE A 119 2.95 -9.37 0.38
CA PHE A 119 3.80 -9.85 1.47
C PHE A 119 5.16 -10.34 0.97
N VAL A 120 5.17 -11.16 -0.08
CA VAL A 120 6.41 -11.65 -0.71
C VAL A 120 7.23 -10.50 -1.32
N SER A 121 6.58 -9.51 -1.94
CA SER A 121 7.27 -8.35 -2.50
C SER A 121 7.92 -7.47 -1.42
N LEU A 122 7.27 -7.35 -0.26
CA LEU A 122 7.83 -6.65 0.90
C LEU A 122 9.05 -7.39 1.47
N LEU A 123 8.93 -8.70 1.72
CA LEU A 123 10.03 -9.50 2.24
C LEU A 123 11.19 -9.58 1.24
N GLY A 124 10.90 -9.81 -0.05
CA GLY A 124 11.90 -9.83 -1.11
C GLY A 124 12.59 -8.49 -1.29
N GLY A 125 11.82 -7.38 -1.20
CA GLY A 125 12.37 -6.03 -1.23
C GLY A 125 13.33 -5.78 -0.05
N ILE A 126 12.92 -6.12 1.17
CA ILE A 126 13.78 -5.99 2.36
C ILE A 126 15.05 -6.82 2.23
N ALA A 127 14.96 -8.05 1.73
CA ALA A 127 16.10 -8.94 1.56
C ALA A 127 17.10 -8.42 0.50
N ALA A 128 16.59 -7.79 -0.57
CA ALA A 128 17.42 -7.30 -1.68
C ALA A 128 18.00 -5.89 -1.44
N PHE A 129 17.23 -4.98 -0.84
CA PHE A 129 17.55 -3.55 -0.75
C PHE A 129 17.52 -3.01 0.69
N GLY A 130 17.40 -3.90 1.70
CA GLY A 130 17.26 -3.51 3.10
C GLY A 130 15.97 -2.69 3.33
N LEU A 131 16.04 -1.70 4.21
CA LEU A 131 14.88 -0.89 4.59
C LEU A 131 14.25 -0.13 3.40
N LEU A 132 15.06 0.28 2.41
CA LEU A 132 14.58 0.89 1.18
C LEU A 132 13.78 -0.09 0.31
N GLY A 133 14.09 -1.38 0.38
CA GLY A 133 13.39 -2.43 -0.36
C GLY A 133 11.94 -2.62 0.03
N LEU A 134 11.57 -2.15 1.19
CA LEU A 134 10.20 -2.14 1.68
C LEU A 134 9.26 -1.23 0.87
N VAL A 135 9.80 -0.14 0.32
CA VAL A 135 9.09 0.74 -0.61
C VAL A 135 9.32 0.29 -2.05
N LEU A 136 10.57 -0.07 -2.39
CA LEU A 136 10.93 -0.46 -3.74
C LEU A 136 10.36 -1.83 -4.14
N GLY A 137 10.25 -2.78 -3.20
CA GLY A 137 9.76 -4.14 -3.48
C GLY A 137 8.35 -4.14 -4.12
N PRO A 138 7.34 -3.56 -3.47
CA PRO A 138 6.01 -3.44 -4.05
C PRO A 138 5.99 -2.66 -5.37
N ILE A 139 6.74 -1.57 -5.49
CA ILE A 139 6.80 -0.76 -6.73
C ILE A 139 7.33 -1.59 -7.89
N ILE A 140 8.44 -2.32 -7.69
CA ILE A 140 9.05 -3.16 -8.73
C ILE A 140 8.10 -4.27 -9.15
N VAL A 141 7.48 -4.96 -8.19
CA VAL A 141 6.58 -6.09 -8.48
C VAL A 141 5.33 -5.61 -9.21
N VAL A 142 4.73 -4.48 -8.78
CA VAL A 142 3.55 -3.92 -9.48
C VAL A 142 3.89 -3.46 -10.88
N THR A 143 5.01 -2.77 -11.05
CA THR A 143 5.45 -2.31 -12.37
C THR A 143 5.71 -3.50 -13.29
N ALA A 144 6.36 -4.56 -12.79
CA ALA A 144 6.62 -5.78 -13.54
C ALA A 144 5.30 -6.48 -13.94
N LEU A 145 4.34 -6.60 -13.01
CA LEU A 145 3.04 -7.20 -13.29
C LEU A 145 2.21 -6.36 -14.27
N ALA A 146 2.23 -5.03 -14.14
CA ALA A 146 1.55 -4.13 -15.06
C ALA A 146 2.11 -4.26 -16.49
N LEU A 147 3.43 -4.30 -16.64
CA LEU A 147 4.10 -4.51 -17.92
C LEU A 147 3.77 -5.90 -18.51
N LEU A 148 3.80 -6.95 -17.68
CA LEU A 148 3.46 -8.30 -18.09
C LEU A 148 2.01 -8.38 -18.59
N THR A 149 1.08 -7.78 -17.85
CA THR A 149 -0.34 -7.75 -18.21
C THR A 149 -0.57 -6.95 -19.51
N ALA A 150 0.09 -5.81 -19.66
CA ALA A 150 0.05 -5.02 -20.89
C ALA A 150 0.62 -5.79 -22.10
N TYR A 151 1.72 -6.53 -21.90
CA TYR A 151 2.30 -7.38 -22.94
C TYR A 151 1.39 -8.54 -23.32
N MET A 152 0.75 -9.18 -22.35
CA MET A 152 -0.18 -10.30 -22.59
C MET A 152 -1.49 -9.85 -23.24
N GLN A 153 -1.92 -8.61 -23.05
CA GLN A 153 -3.14 -8.05 -23.63
C GLN A 153 -2.91 -7.44 -25.03
N SER A 154 -1.68 -7.37 -25.49
CA SER A 154 -1.27 -6.65 -26.69
C SER A 154 -1.31 -7.36 -28.05
N PRO A 155 -1.83 -8.54 -28.33
CA PRO A 155 -2.04 -8.89 -29.70
C PRO A 155 -3.39 -9.53 -30.02
N ARG A 156 -4.47 -8.76 -30.08
CA ARG A 156 -5.69 -9.22 -30.74
C ARG A 156 -6.59 -8.13 -31.33
N ARG A 157 -6.01 -6.98 -31.69
CA ARG A 157 -6.80 -5.89 -32.28
C ARG A 157 -6.54 -5.60 -33.75
N GLU A 158 -6.03 -6.56 -34.50
CA GLU A 158 -5.80 -6.28 -35.93
C GLU A 158 -6.19 -7.45 -36.85
N ARG A 159 -7.37 -8.00 -36.63
CA ARG A 159 -7.95 -8.90 -37.61
C ARG A 159 -9.49 -8.86 -37.67
N ILE A 160 -10.08 -7.71 -37.57
CA ILE A 160 -11.49 -7.52 -37.93
C ILE A 160 -11.57 -6.18 -38.66
N ASP A 161 -11.93 -6.25 -39.89
CA ASP A 161 -12.36 -5.27 -40.90
C ASP A 161 -11.39 -5.10 -42.07
N MET A 162 -11.20 -6.16 -42.81
CA MET A 162 -11.14 -6.00 -44.27
C MET A 162 -12.59 -6.09 -44.79
N PRO A 163 -13.16 -5.04 -45.36
CA PRO A 163 -14.40 -5.18 -46.11
C PRO A 163 -14.11 -6.12 -47.28
N GLY A 164 -14.91 -7.18 -47.36
CA GLY A 164 -14.85 -8.12 -48.48
C GLY A 164 -14.97 -7.40 -49.83
N PRO A 165 -14.43 -7.96 -50.89
CA PRO A 165 -14.50 -7.36 -52.23
C PRO A 165 -15.97 -7.18 -52.62
N LEU A 166 -16.29 -5.94 -53.06
CA LEU A 166 -17.57 -5.61 -53.66
C LEU A 166 -17.69 -6.50 -54.90
N GLU A 167 -18.55 -7.48 -54.86
CA GLU A 167 -18.92 -8.23 -56.05
C GLU A 167 -19.70 -7.34 -57.03
N PRO A 168 -19.49 -7.48 -58.34
CA PRO A 168 -20.06 -6.65 -59.37
C PRO A 168 -21.57 -6.87 -59.58
#